data_b05c8e76ec2dd6f45102ae9064580680
#
_entry.id   b05c8e76ec2dd6f45102ae9064580680
#
_cell.length_a   1.000
_cell.length_b   1.000
_cell.length_c   1.000
_cell.angle_alpha   90.00
_cell.angle_beta   90.00
_cell.angle_gamma   90.00
#
_symmetry.space_group_name_H-M   'P 1'
#
loop_
_entity.id
_entity.type
_entity.pdbx_description
1 polymer ?
#
loop_
_entity_poly.entity_id
_entity_poly.type
_entity_poly.pdbx_seq_one_letter_code
_entity_poly.pdbx_strand_id
1 'polypeptide(L)'
;MKKFYSVILWGICIAAAVGLLLLLGSLMSSTSVKAEKPVIYLYPEQEQEVSVRLDYDGDLTCTYPEYKDGWTVTAKPDGRLTDRTGTEYNYLYWEGTSDWEYDFSEGFCVAGEDSAQFLEEALAKLGLTRREANEFIVYWLPRLEANAYNLISFQTEAYTEHAGLVIEPKPDTVIRVFMAYQPTDSRQEIPEQELDAPARTGFTVVEWGGCEADPG
;
A
#
# COMPACT_ATOMS: atom_id res chain seq x y z
N MET A 1 -35.61 -24.23 48.69
CA MET A 1 -34.73 -24.87 47.68
C MET A 1 -35.01 -24.42 46.23
N LYS A 2 -36.23 -24.40 45.73
CA LYS A 2 -36.51 -24.01 44.29
C LYS A 2 -36.04 -22.61 43.88
N LYS A 3 -36.10 -21.59 44.77
CA LYS A 3 -35.63 -20.23 44.45
C LYS A 3 -34.11 -20.10 44.35
N PHE A 4 -33.35 -20.94 45.06
CA PHE A 4 -31.89 -20.92 45.02
C PHE A 4 -31.35 -21.50 43.73
N TYR A 5 -31.93 -22.59 43.20
CA TYR A 5 -31.57 -23.14 41.90
C TYR A 5 -31.89 -22.21 40.72
N SER A 6 -32.96 -21.42 40.81
CA SER A 6 -33.31 -20.44 39.79
C SER A 6 -32.26 -19.34 39.67
N VAL A 7 -31.74 -18.82 40.79
CA VAL A 7 -30.69 -17.77 40.76
C VAL A 7 -29.36 -18.28 40.19
N ILE A 8 -29.00 -19.53 40.53
CA ILE A 8 -27.78 -20.16 39.98
C ILE A 8 -27.92 -20.40 38.47
N LEU A 9 -29.08 -20.87 37.99
CA LEU A 9 -29.33 -21.08 36.55
C LEU A 9 -29.24 -19.77 35.78
N TRP A 10 -29.82 -18.68 36.31
CA TRP A 10 -29.73 -17.35 35.69
C TRP A 10 -28.28 -16.82 35.64
N GLY A 11 -27.49 -17.03 36.67
CA GLY A 11 -26.08 -16.66 36.73
C GLY A 11 -25.26 -17.39 35.66
N ILE A 12 -25.49 -18.69 35.45
CA ILE A 12 -24.80 -19.50 34.41
C ILE A 12 -25.22 -19.05 33.02
N CYS A 13 -26.49 -18.75 32.78
CA CYS A 13 -26.96 -18.26 31.46
C CYS A 13 -26.38 -16.88 31.14
N ILE A 14 -26.25 -15.97 32.10
CA ILE A 14 -25.62 -14.66 31.89
C ILE A 14 -24.12 -14.83 31.61
N ALA A 15 -23.41 -15.67 32.36
CA ALA A 15 -21.98 -15.93 32.11
C ALA A 15 -21.73 -16.57 30.75
N ALA A 16 -22.60 -17.50 30.31
CA ALA A 16 -22.51 -18.10 28.98
C ALA A 16 -22.81 -17.08 27.88
N ALA A 17 -23.79 -16.20 28.05
CA ALA A 17 -24.10 -15.14 27.08
C ALA A 17 -22.97 -14.10 26.96
N VAL A 18 -22.35 -13.70 28.07
CA VAL A 18 -21.19 -12.79 28.10
C VAL A 18 -19.97 -13.48 27.45
N GLY A 19 -19.72 -14.76 27.76
CA GLY A 19 -18.66 -15.52 27.13
C GLY A 19 -18.83 -15.67 25.62
N LEU A 20 -20.08 -15.88 25.16
CA LEU A 20 -20.40 -15.96 23.72
C LEU A 20 -20.25 -14.60 23.03
N LEU A 21 -20.64 -13.50 23.70
CA LEU A 21 -20.44 -12.14 23.17
C LEU A 21 -18.96 -11.76 23.09
N LEU A 22 -18.14 -12.17 24.05
CA LEU A 22 -16.68 -11.97 24.02
C LEU A 22 -16.01 -12.81 22.92
N LEU A 23 -16.46 -14.05 22.72
CA LEU A 23 -15.99 -14.92 21.62
C LEU A 23 -16.42 -14.37 20.24
N LEU A 24 -17.65 -13.88 20.10
CA LEU A 24 -18.11 -13.25 18.86
C LEU A 24 -17.40 -11.90 18.61
N GLY A 25 -17.08 -11.14 19.62
CA GLY A 25 -16.29 -9.91 19.50
C GLY A 25 -14.83 -10.17 19.08
N SER A 26 -14.26 -11.31 19.48
CA SER A 26 -12.92 -11.73 19.08
C SER A 26 -12.84 -12.26 17.64
N LEU A 27 -13.98 -12.71 17.07
CA LEU A 27 -14.07 -13.18 15.69
C LEU A 27 -14.31 -12.06 14.66
N MET A 28 -14.54 -10.82 15.11
CA MET A 28 -14.76 -9.65 14.26
C MET A 28 -13.60 -8.64 14.31
N SER A 29 -12.38 -9.05 14.66
CA SER A 29 -11.19 -8.28 14.34
C SER A 29 -10.95 -8.40 12.85
N SER A 30 -11.61 -7.59 12.03
CA SER A 30 -11.15 -7.37 10.67
C SER A 30 -9.80 -6.66 10.79
N THR A 31 -8.76 -7.34 10.39
CA THR A 31 -7.42 -6.76 10.28
C THR A 31 -7.46 -5.80 9.10
N SER A 32 -7.64 -4.51 9.38
CA SER A 32 -7.58 -3.51 8.32
C SER A 32 -6.13 -3.37 7.89
N VAL A 33 -5.89 -3.52 6.60
CA VAL A 33 -4.56 -3.36 6.00
C VAL A 33 -4.38 -1.91 5.59
N LYS A 34 -3.17 -1.37 5.77
CA LYS A 34 -2.85 0.01 5.42
C LYS A 34 -2.14 0.06 4.08
N ALA A 35 -2.54 1.00 3.23
CA ALA A 35 -1.69 1.47 2.16
C ALA A 35 -0.88 2.66 2.68
N GLU A 36 0.43 2.49 2.83
CA GLU A 36 1.34 3.51 3.33
C GLU A 36 2.15 4.14 2.21
N LYS A 37 2.20 5.46 2.21
CA LYS A 37 3.06 6.23 1.32
C LYS A 37 2.81 6.06 -0.19
N PRO A 38 1.60 5.72 -0.73
CA PRO A 38 1.42 5.84 -2.16
C PRO A 38 1.65 7.29 -2.62
N VAL A 39 2.58 7.46 -3.55
CA VAL A 39 2.90 8.74 -4.20
C VAL A 39 2.79 8.59 -5.71
N ILE A 40 2.16 9.57 -6.35
CA ILE A 40 1.87 9.55 -7.79
C ILE A 40 2.66 10.65 -8.47
N TYR A 41 3.56 10.29 -9.36
CA TYR A 41 4.33 11.17 -10.23
C TYR A 41 3.67 11.25 -11.60
N LEU A 42 3.67 12.42 -12.19
CA LEU A 42 3.10 12.70 -13.50
C LEU A 42 4.19 13.29 -14.40
N TYR A 43 4.54 12.59 -15.48
CA TYR A 43 5.58 12.99 -16.44
C TYR A 43 4.99 13.12 -17.85
N PRO A 44 4.27 14.22 -18.15
CA PRO A 44 3.80 14.46 -19.51
C PRO A 44 4.95 14.86 -20.44
N GLU A 45 4.79 14.66 -21.76
CA GLU A 45 5.78 15.13 -22.74
C GLU A 45 5.87 16.65 -22.83
N GLN A 46 4.79 17.35 -22.50
CA GLN A 46 4.68 18.82 -22.45
C GLN A 46 3.90 19.23 -21.21
N GLU A 47 4.09 20.48 -20.77
CA GLU A 47 3.30 21.03 -19.69
C GLU A 47 1.81 20.97 -20.02
N GLN A 48 1.02 20.34 -19.16
CA GLN A 48 -0.42 20.18 -19.34
C GLN A 48 -1.16 20.06 -18.01
N GLU A 49 -2.46 20.39 -18.03
CA GLU A 49 -3.35 20.12 -16.90
C GLU A 49 -3.67 18.60 -16.87
N VAL A 50 -3.56 18.03 -15.68
CA VAL A 50 -3.86 16.61 -15.42
C VAL A 50 -4.81 16.52 -14.23
N SER A 51 -5.89 15.75 -14.40
CA SER A 51 -6.75 15.37 -13.29
C SER A 51 -6.46 13.91 -12.88
N VAL A 52 -6.45 13.68 -11.58
CA VAL A 52 -6.23 12.35 -10.98
C VAL A 52 -7.33 12.09 -9.96
N ARG A 53 -8.06 10.98 -10.13
CA ARG A 53 -9.06 10.51 -9.17
C ARG A 53 -8.72 9.09 -8.72
N LEU A 54 -8.82 8.87 -7.42
CA LEU A 54 -8.68 7.55 -6.81
C LEU A 54 -10.04 6.82 -6.86
N ASP A 55 -9.99 5.56 -7.27
CA ASP A 55 -11.08 4.60 -7.15
C ASP A 55 -10.61 3.53 -6.16
N TYR A 56 -10.65 3.89 -4.87
CA TYR A 56 -10.07 3.10 -3.80
C TYR A 56 -11.15 2.36 -3.02
N ASP A 57 -10.98 1.03 -2.93
CA ASP A 57 -11.86 0.15 -2.16
C ASP A 57 -11.43 0.15 -0.69
N GLY A 58 -11.72 1.27 -0.02
CA GLY A 58 -11.32 1.52 1.36
C GLY A 58 -11.53 2.97 1.77
N ASP A 59 -11.02 3.34 2.93
CA ASP A 59 -11.10 4.67 3.49
C ASP A 59 -9.77 5.42 3.35
N LEU A 60 -9.78 6.60 2.74
CA LEU A 60 -8.61 7.48 2.69
C LEU A 60 -8.36 8.08 4.07
N THR A 61 -7.15 7.93 4.59
CA THR A 61 -6.74 8.41 5.92
C THR A 61 -5.88 9.66 5.87
N CYS A 62 -5.11 9.85 4.79
CA CYS A 62 -4.28 11.03 4.59
C CYS A 62 -4.09 11.33 3.10
N THR A 63 -4.08 12.62 2.74
CA THR A 63 -3.78 13.04 1.36
C THR A 63 -3.00 14.35 1.35
N TYR A 64 -2.10 14.51 0.37
CA TYR A 64 -1.40 15.78 0.16
C TYR A 64 -0.99 15.96 -1.31
N PRO A 65 -1.42 17.06 -1.97
CA PRO A 65 -2.36 18.08 -1.47
C PRO A 65 -3.71 17.49 -1.03
N GLU A 66 -4.53 18.32 -0.37
CA GLU A 66 -5.88 17.90 0.05
C GLU A 66 -6.67 17.30 -1.10
N TYR A 67 -7.17 16.08 -0.92
CA TYR A 67 -8.06 15.40 -1.86
C TYR A 67 -9.51 15.70 -1.52
N LYS A 68 -10.26 16.21 -2.50
CA LYS A 68 -11.73 16.41 -2.35
C LYS A 68 -12.47 15.35 -3.16
N ASP A 69 -12.63 15.62 -4.46
CA ASP A 69 -13.21 14.67 -5.43
C ASP A 69 -12.16 14.27 -6.49
N GLY A 70 -10.89 14.53 -6.23
CA GLY A 70 -9.74 14.35 -7.11
C GLY A 70 -8.74 15.51 -6.98
N TRP A 71 -7.60 15.35 -7.63
CA TRP A 71 -6.62 16.41 -7.82
C TRP A 71 -6.69 16.94 -9.25
N THR A 72 -6.49 18.24 -9.41
CA THR A 72 -6.24 18.87 -10.72
C THR A 72 -5.00 19.73 -10.59
N VAL A 73 -3.96 19.39 -11.35
CA VAL A 73 -2.66 20.04 -11.31
C VAL A 73 -2.14 20.30 -12.72
N THR A 74 -1.30 21.31 -12.88
CA THR A 74 -0.45 21.46 -14.07
C THR A 74 0.80 20.63 -13.84
N ALA A 75 1.02 19.60 -14.67
CA ALA A 75 2.19 18.74 -14.63
C ALA A 75 3.20 19.16 -15.70
N LYS A 76 4.50 19.11 -15.36
CA LYS A 76 5.63 19.40 -16.26
C LYS A 76 6.40 18.12 -16.60
N PRO A 77 7.14 18.09 -17.72
CA PRO A 77 7.95 16.94 -18.12
C PRO A 77 8.99 16.48 -17.08
N ASP A 78 9.44 17.39 -16.22
CA ASP A 78 10.38 17.09 -15.14
C ASP A 78 9.70 16.52 -13.86
N GLY A 79 8.38 16.35 -13.90
CA GLY A 79 7.57 15.80 -12.81
C GLY A 79 7.10 16.84 -11.78
N ARG A 80 7.42 18.12 -11.94
CA ARG A 80 6.87 19.17 -11.08
C ARG A 80 5.39 19.37 -11.34
N LEU A 81 4.63 19.47 -10.27
CA LEU A 81 3.19 19.69 -10.28
C LEU A 81 2.91 21.07 -9.69
N THR A 82 1.95 21.79 -10.23
CA THR A 82 1.52 23.07 -9.67
C THR A 82 -0.01 23.08 -9.57
N ASP A 83 -0.55 23.40 -8.40
CA ASP A 83 -1.99 23.54 -8.23
C ASP A 83 -2.50 24.93 -8.71
N ARG A 84 -3.82 25.13 -8.64
CA ARG A 84 -4.48 26.39 -9.06
C ARG A 84 -4.09 27.60 -8.21
N THR A 85 -3.46 27.40 -7.05
CA THR A 85 -2.95 28.48 -6.18
C THR A 85 -1.53 28.87 -6.52
N GLY A 86 -0.83 28.09 -7.37
CA GLY A 86 0.57 28.26 -7.71
C GLY A 86 1.52 27.54 -6.77
N THR A 87 1.00 26.68 -5.88
CA THR A 87 1.84 25.86 -4.99
C THR A 87 2.43 24.70 -5.78
N GLU A 88 3.75 24.46 -5.60
CA GLU A 88 4.46 23.39 -6.29
C GLU A 88 4.56 22.13 -5.42
N TYR A 89 4.45 20.96 -6.08
CA TYR A 89 4.57 19.62 -5.48
C TYR A 89 5.45 18.74 -6.36
N ASN A 90 6.08 17.72 -5.74
CA ASN A 90 6.85 16.71 -6.47
C ASN A 90 5.98 15.53 -6.91
N TYR A 91 4.90 15.27 -6.18
CA TYR A 91 3.95 14.17 -6.40
C TYR A 91 2.64 14.45 -5.69
N LEU A 92 1.62 13.66 -6.01
CA LEU A 92 0.40 13.56 -5.22
C LEU A 92 0.57 12.39 -4.24
N TYR A 93 0.12 12.57 -3.01
CA TYR A 93 0.29 11.59 -1.94
C TYR A 93 -1.04 11.22 -1.32
N TRP A 94 -1.19 9.93 -0.98
CA TRP A 94 -2.33 9.43 -0.22
C TRP A 94 -1.94 8.27 0.68
N GLU A 95 -2.78 8.01 1.68
CA GLU A 95 -2.79 6.81 2.50
C GLU A 95 -4.22 6.37 2.74
N GLY A 96 -4.42 5.08 2.97
CA GLY A 96 -5.72 4.53 3.22
C GLY A 96 -5.68 3.23 4.02
N THR A 97 -6.87 2.79 4.43
CA THR A 97 -7.10 1.48 5.06
C THR A 97 -8.11 0.71 4.24
N SER A 98 -7.95 -0.60 4.17
CA SER A 98 -8.81 -1.51 3.41
C SER A 98 -8.93 -2.86 4.10
N ASP A 99 -9.85 -3.69 3.63
CA ASP A 99 -10.11 -5.04 4.18
C ASP A 99 -9.60 -6.16 3.25
N TRP A 100 -8.95 -5.83 2.11
CA TRP A 100 -8.43 -6.84 1.20
C TRP A 100 -7.05 -7.35 1.66
N GLU A 101 -6.76 -8.63 1.35
CA GLU A 101 -5.54 -9.31 1.77
C GLU A 101 -4.47 -9.23 0.67
N TYR A 102 -3.20 -9.18 1.08
CA TYR A 102 -2.06 -9.24 0.16
C TYR A 102 -1.66 -10.68 -0.13
N ASP A 103 -1.26 -10.93 -1.39
CA ASP A 103 -0.80 -12.26 -1.82
C ASP A 103 0.70 -12.43 -1.58
N PHE A 104 1.07 -13.48 -0.85
CA PHE A 104 2.44 -13.92 -0.60
C PHE A 104 2.68 -15.32 -1.17
N SER A 105 1.97 -15.74 -2.21
CA SER A 105 2.25 -16.99 -2.92
C SER A 105 3.58 -16.97 -3.66
N GLU A 106 4.04 -15.77 -4.07
CA GLU A 106 5.34 -15.49 -4.68
C GLU A 106 5.97 -14.25 -4.04
N GLY A 107 7.31 -14.19 -4.05
CA GLY A 107 8.01 -13.06 -3.47
C GLY A 107 9.49 -13.35 -3.23
N PHE A 108 10.04 -12.69 -2.21
CA PHE A 108 11.45 -12.77 -1.86
C PHE A 108 11.59 -12.84 -0.33
N CYS A 109 12.50 -13.67 0.16
CA CYS A 109 12.88 -13.63 1.57
C CYS A 109 14.27 -13.00 1.69
N VAL A 110 14.31 -11.75 2.14
CA VAL A 110 15.50 -10.89 2.15
C VAL A 110 15.96 -10.67 3.58
N ALA A 111 17.26 -10.88 3.87
CA ALA A 111 17.83 -10.49 5.15
C ALA A 111 17.78 -8.97 5.32
N GLY A 112 17.56 -8.50 6.55
CA GLY A 112 17.47 -7.07 6.81
C GLY A 112 18.68 -6.30 6.29
N GLU A 113 19.89 -6.82 6.52
CA GLU A 113 21.15 -6.23 6.06
C GLU A 113 21.31 -6.16 4.53
N ASP A 114 20.60 -7.01 3.77
CA ASP A 114 20.65 -7.06 2.31
C ASP A 114 19.55 -6.19 1.65
N SER A 115 18.65 -5.60 2.44
CA SER A 115 17.46 -4.89 1.95
C SER A 115 17.78 -3.73 1.01
N ALA A 116 18.87 -2.99 1.27
CA ALA A 116 19.25 -1.86 0.41
C ALA A 116 19.59 -2.32 -1.02
N GLN A 117 20.45 -3.34 -1.15
CA GLN A 117 20.84 -3.87 -2.45
C GLN A 117 19.65 -4.51 -3.17
N PHE A 118 18.87 -5.30 -2.45
CA PHE A 118 17.65 -5.92 -2.99
C PHE A 118 16.70 -4.88 -3.57
N LEU A 119 16.39 -3.81 -2.82
CA LEU A 119 15.49 -2.75 -3.29
C LEU A 119 16.07 -2.02 -4.51
N GLU A 120 17.36 -1.73 -4.57
CA GLU A 120 17.98 -1.10 -5.74
C GLU A 120 17.78 -1.94 -7.01
N GLU A 121 17.97 -3.26 -6.92
CA GLU A 121 17.82 -4.19 -8.04
C GLU A 121 16.35 -4.41 -8.42
N ALA A 122 15.47 -4.63 -7.44
CA ALA A 122 14.05 -4.89 -7.66
C ALA A 122 13.33 -3.67 -8.26
N LEU A 123 13.54 -2.48 -7.68
CA LEU A 123 12.89 -1.26 -8.16
C LEU A 123 13.36 -0.85 -9.56
N ALA A 124 14.61 -1.15 -9.93
CA ALA A 124 15.10 -0.94 -11.29
C ALA A 124 14.38 -1.88 -12.30
N LYS A 125 14.17 -3.16 -11.96
CA LYS A 125 13.39 -4.10 -12.77
C LYS A 125 11.92 -3.66 -12.90
N LEU A 126 11.35 -3.12 -11.82
CA LEU A 126 9.99 -2.56 -11.79
C LEU A 126 9.87 -1.18 -12.46
N GLY A 127 10.91 -0.69 -13.11
CA GLY A 127 10.89 0.50 -13.97
C GLY A 127 10.97 1.83 -13.24
N LEU A 128 11.31 1.87 -11.94
CA LEU A 128 11.55 3.12 -11.24
C LEU A 128 12.88 3.74 -11.67
N THR A 129 12.88 5.06 -11.88
CA THR A 129 14.13 5.82 -12.03
C THR A 129 14.91 5.83 -10.72
N ARG A 130 16.22 6.13 -10.80
CA ARG A 130 17.06 6.23 -9.59
C ARG A 130 16.51 7.25 -8.59
N ARG A 131 15.91 8.34 -9.05
CA ARG A 131 15.29 9.35 -8.19
C ARG A 131 14.10 8.78 -7.42
N GLU A 132 13.17 8.14 -8.10
CA GLU A 132 11.97 7.52 -7.51
C GLU A 132 12.36 6.39 -6.55
N ALA A 133 13.31 5.52 -6.97
CA ALA A 133 13.83 4.45 -6.12
C ALA A 133 14.51 4.99 -4.85
N ASN A 134 15.26 6.10 -4.93
CA ASN A 134 15.84 6.70 -3.73
C ASN A 134 14.78 7.16 -2.72
N GLU A 135 13.70 7.78 -3.17
CA GLU A 135 12.63 8.22 -2.28
C GLU A 135 11.90 7.01 -1.64
N PHE A 136 11.69 5.94 -2.42
CA PHE A 136 11.17 4.67 -1.91
C PHE A 136 12.09 4.06 -0.84
N ILE A 137 13.38 3.89 -1.18
CA ILE A 137 14.37 3.25 -0.31
C ILE A 137 14.53 4.02 1.00
N VAL A 138 14.66 5.34 0.96
CA VAL A 138 14.80 6.17 2.17
C VAL A 138 13.60 6.00 3.13
N TYR A 139 12.41 5.76 2.61
CA TYR A 139 11.22 5.55 3.43
C TYR A 139 11.15 4.12 4.02
N TRP A 140 11.41 3.10 3.21
CA TRP A 140 11.21 1.70 3.60
C TRP A 140 12.42 1.04 4.27
N LEU A 141 13.62 1.40 3.86
CA LEU A 141 14.86 0.76 4.32
C LEU A 141 15.01 0.70 5.85
N PRO A 142 14.75 1.78 6.62
CA PRO A 142 14.89 1.71 8.08
C PRO A 142 13.97 0.69 8.76
N ARG A 143 12.84 0.37 8.12
CA ARG A 143 11.90 -0.63 8.62
C ARG A 143 12.36 -2.05 8.29
N LEU A 144 12.85 -2.25 7.07
CA LEU A 144 13.33 -3.55 6.61
C LEU A 144 14.63 -3.97 7.29
N GLU A 145 15.59 -3.05 7.46
CA GLU A 145 16.86 -3.31 8.15
C GLU A 145 16.70 -3.65 9.65
N ALA A 146 15.59 -3.25 10.26
CA ALA A 146 15.30 -3.56 11.66
C ALA A 146 14.96 -5.03 11.91
N ASN A 147 14.61 -5.79 10.86
CA ASN A 147 14.15 -7.17 10.93
C ASN A 147 15.29 -8.15 10.61
N ALA A 148 15.26 -9.37 11.18
CA ALA A 148 16.20 -10.42 10.79
C ALA A 148 16.05 -10.79 9.32
N TYR A 149 14.79 -11.00 8.88
CA TYR A 149 14.40 -11.20 7.49
C TYR A 149 13.08 -10.52 7.20
N ASN A 150 12.84 -10.27 5.92
CA ASN A 150 11.58 -9.75 5.41
C ASN A 150 11.08 -10.67 4.29
N LEU A 151 9.84 -11.12 4.40
CA LEU A 151 9.15 -11.72 3.29
C LEU A 151 8.53 -10.57 2.49
N ILE A 152 8.96 -10.37 1.24
CA ILE A 152 8.57 -9.23 0.40
C ILE A 152 7.84 -9.73 -0.83
N SER A 153 6.68 -9.17 -1.13
CA SER A 153 5.94 -9.40 -2.38
C SER A 153 5.48 -8.08 -2.98
N PHE A 154 5.68 -7.89 -4.28
CA PHE A 154 5.18 -6.72 -5.00
C PHE A 154 3.78 -7.01 -5.53
N GLN A 155 2.80 -6.30 -5.01
CA GLN A 155 1.39 -6.47 -5.31
C GLN A 155 1.02 -5.67 -6.56
N THR A 156 0.91 -6.32 -7.71
CA THR A 156 0.56 -5.66 -8.98
C THR A 156 -0.93 -5.70 -9.25
N GLU A 157 -1.48 -6.84 -9.60
CA GLU A 157 -2.90 -6.97 -9.98
C GLU A 157 -3.83 -6.72 -8.80
N ALA A 158 -3.62 -7.40 -7.67
CA ALA A 158 -4.45 -7.24 -6.48
C ALA A 158 -4.53 -5.76 -6.02
N TYR A 159 -3.39 -5.06 -6.01
CA TYR A 159 -3.36 -3.65 -5.65
C TYR A 159 -4.13 -2.78 -6.65
N THR A 160 -3.95 -3.01 -7.97
CA THR A 160 -4.60 -2.20 -9.00
C THR A 160 -6.11 -2.41 -9.09
N GLU A 161 -6.60 -3.59 -8.70
CA GLU A 161 -8.04 -3.89 -8.62
C GLU A 161 -8.73 -3.10 -7.49
N HIS A 162 -8.06 -2.92 -6.35
CA HIS A 162 -8.62 -2.25 -5.17
C HIS A 162 -8.25 -0.78 -5.04
N ALA A 163 -7.21 -0.33 -5.74
CA ALA A 163 -6.76 1.06 -5.74
C ALA A 163 -6.67 1.61 -7.17
N GLY A 164 -7.81 1.73 -7.85
CA GLY A 164 -7.89 2.24 -9.21
C GLY A 164 -7.45 3.70 -9.32
N LEU A 165 -6.79 4.05 -10.45
CA LEU A 165 -6.44 5.42 -10.81
C LEU A 165 -7.18 5.82 -12.09
N VAL A 166 -7.97 6.88 -12.03
CA VAL A 166 -8.59 7.51 -13.20
C VAL A 166 -7.84 8.81 -13.48
N ILE A 167 -7.14 8.87 -14.61
CA ILE A 167 -6.24 9.97 -14.98
C ILE A 167 -6.66 10.54 -16.33
N GLU A 168 -6.80 11.86 -16.41
CA GLU A 168 -7.13 12.59 -17.62
C GLU A 168 -6.17 13.77 -17.81
N PRO A 169 -5.54 13.88 -19.00
CA PRO A 169 -5.64 12.98 -20.14
C PRO A 169 -5.10 11.59 -19.82
N LYS A 170 -5.59 10.57 -20.53
CA LYS A 170 -5.15 9.18 -20.34
C LYS A 170 -3.63 9.06 -20.57
N PRO A 171 -2.86 8.51 -19.61
CA PRO A 171 -1.44 8.28 -19.80
C PRO A 171 -1.16 7.18 -20.83
N ASP A 172 -0.01 7.28 -21.49
CA ASP A 172 0.51 6.25 -22.41
C ASP A 172 1.16 5.09 -21.65
N THR A 173 1.78 5.39 -20.51
CA THR A 173 2.43 4.40 -19.64
C THR A 173 2.04 4.63 -18.18
N VAL A 174 1.68 3.55 -17.49
CA VAL A 174 1.44 3.54 -16.04
C VAL A 174 2.33 2.47 -15.41
N ILE A 175 3.17 2.87 -14.46
CA ILE A 175 4.01 1.98 -13.64
C ILE A 175 3.50 2.09 -12.21
N ARG A 176 3.11 0.96 -11.63
CA ARG A 176 2.62 0.91 -10.24
C ARG A 176 3.41 -0.13 -9.45
N VAL A 177 4.03 0.30 -8.37
CA VAL A 177 4.85 -0.52 -7.48
C VAL A 177 4.29 -0.46 -6.08
N PHE A 178 3.72 -1.54 -5.60
CA PHE A 178 3.25 -1.62 -4.22
C PHE A 178 3.92 -2.80 -3.51
N MET A 179 4.75 -2.51 -2.52
CA MET A 179 5.49 -3.50 -1.74
C MET A 179 4.72 -3.87 -0.48
N ALA A 180 4.25 -5.12 -0.38
CA ALA A 180 3.85 -5.70 0.89
C ALA A 180 5.03 -6.46 1.50
N TYR A 181 5.28 -6.31 2.81
CA TYR A 181 6.30 -7.09 3.48
C TYR A 181 5.84 -7.58 4.85
N GLN A 182 6.38 -8.73 5.27
CA GLN A 182 6.15 -9.34 6.58
C GLN A 182 7.50 -9.57 7.26
N PRO A 183 7.76 -9.02 8.46
CA PRO A 183 8.93 -9.36 9.25
C PRO A 183 8.93 -10.84 9.63
N THR A 184 10.10 -11.50 9.55
CA THR A 184 10.27 -12.86 10.02
C THR A 184 11.60 -13.05 10.76
N ASP A 185 11.61 -13.97 11.76
CA ASP A 185 12.80 -14.25 12.56
C ASP A 185 13.78 -15.21 11.85
N SER A 186 13.34 -15.86 10.78
CA SER A 186 14.15 -16.84 10.05
C SER A 186 13.84 -16.80 8.56
N ARG A 187 14.80 -17.23 7.77
CA ARG A 187 14.64 -17.33 6.32
C ARG A 187 13.50 -18.30 5.97
N GLN A 188 12.59 -17.82 5.13
CA GLN A 188 11.47 -18.58 4.58
C GLN A 188 11.77 -18.99 3.14
N GLU A 189 11.26 -20.16 2.73
CA GLU A 189 11.23 -20.55 1.32
C GLU A 189 9.94 -20.05 0.69
N ILE A 190 10.08 -19.28 -0.39
CA ILE A 190 8.98 -18.73 -1.18
C ILE A 190 9.37 -18.81 -2.66
N PRO A 191 8.45 -19.13 -3.59
CA PRO A 191 8.69 -19.02 -5.01
C PRO A 191 9.09 -17.58 -5.37
N GLU A 192 10.13 -17.44 -6.21
CA GLU A 192 10.62 -16.12 -6.62
C GLU A 192 9.62 -15.46 -7.57
N GLN A 193 9.24 -14.24 -7.28
CA GLN A 193 8.36 -13.43 -8.11
C GLN A 193 9.11 -12.89 -9.33
N GLU A 194 8.50 -12.97 -10.51
CA GLU A 194 9.02 -12.31 -11.71
C GLU A 194 8.73 -10.81 -11.65
N LEU A 195 9.78 -9.99 -11.87
CA LEU A 195 9.68 -8.54 -11.84
C LEU A 195 9.97 -7.97 -13.22
N ASP A 196 8.98 -7.25 -13.77
CA ASP A 196 9.10 -6.53 -15.04
C ASP A 196 8.33 -5.20 -15.00
N ALA A 197 8.55 -4.36 -15.99
CA ALA A 197 7.84 -3.11 -16.13
C ALA A 197 7.67 -2.74 -17.61
N PRO A 198 6.59 -2.02 -17.96
CA PRO A 198 6.44 -1.47 -19.30
C PRO A 198 7.53 -0.42 -19.57
N ALA A 199 7.94 -0.33 -20.83
CA ALA A 199 8.84 0.75 -21.27
C ALA A 199 8.13 2.11 -21.10
N ARG A 200 8.83 3.10 -20.55
CA ARG A 200 8.31 4.46 -20.42
C ARG A 200 8.19 5.13 -21.78
N THR A 201 6.99 5.45 -22.20
CA THR A 201 6.69 6.12 -23.47
C THR A 201 5.61 7.16 -23.27
N GLY A 202 5.69 8.29 -23.95
CA GLY A 202 4.69 9.34 -23.89
C GLY A 202 4.45 9.88 -22.49
N PHE A 203 3.20 10.24 -22.19
CA PHE A 203 2.79 10.64 -20.84
C PHE A 203 2.89 9.43 -19.91
N THR A 204 3.87 9.47 -19.02
CA THR A 204 4.13 8.39 -18.05
C THR A 204 3.66 8.79 -16.65
N VAL A 205 2.95 7.88 -16.02
CA VAL A 205 2.54 7.98 -14.61
C VAL A 205 3.25 6.90 -13.82
N VAL A 206 3.81 7.26 -12.69
CA VAL A 206 4.45 6.32 -11.76
C VAL A 206 3.80 6.46 -10.40
N GLU A 207 3.37 5.37 -9.82
CA GLU A 207 2.94 5.32 -8.43
C GLU A 207 3.76 4.27 -7.69
N TRP A 208 4.20 4.61 -6.48
CA TRP A 208 4.76 3.62 -5.58
C TRP A 208 4.27 3.83 -4.15
N GLY A 209 4.12 2.74 -3.44
CA GLY A 209 3.73 2.67 -2.04
C GLY A 209 4.05 1.30 -1.46
N GLY A 210 3.50 1.00 -0.30
CA GLY A 210 3.64 -0.32 0.32
C GLY A 210 2.93 -0.40 1.66
N CYS A 211 3.19 -1.49 2.35
CA CYS A 211 2.72 -1.72 3.71
C CYS A 211 3.54 -2.78 4.43
N GLU A 212 3.50 -2.75 5.74
CA GLU A 212 3.76 -3.91 6.57
C GLU A 212 2.46 -4.72 6.67
N ALA A 213 2.48 -5.95 6.20
CA ALA A 213 1.34 -6.86 6.26
C ALA A 213 1.43 -7.73 7.51
N ASP A 214 0.31 -7.92 8.20
CA ASP A 214 0.27 -8.82 9.34
C ASP A 214 0.58 -10.25 8.88
N PRO A 215 1.38 -11.02 9.64
CA PRO A 215 1.52 -12.45 9.39
C PRO A 215 0.17 -13.12 9.65
N GLY A 216 -0.39 -13.79 8.63
CA GLY A 216 -1.66 -14.53 8.71
C GLY A 216 -1.66 -15.66 9.74
#